data_0f21b6c9b4c024d76bd24635624fbf51
#
_entry.id   0f21b6c9b4c024d76bd24635624fbf51
#
_cell.length_a   1.000
_cell.length_b   1.000
_cell.length_c   1.000
_cell.angle_alpha   90.00
_cell.angle_beta   90.00
_cell.angle_gamma   90.00
#
_symmetry.space_group_name_H-M   'P 1'
#
loop_
_entity.id
_entity.type
_entity.pdbx_description
1 polymer ?
#
loop_
_entity_poly.entity_id
_entity_poly.type
_entity_poly.pdbx_seq_one_letter_code
_entity_poly.pdbx_strand_id
1 'polypeptide(L)'
;MSEFFDFILRLLNQFAGGPGPIENNLVRFGLPAILWGALLVVAWSRQREQDLPREKLLVWGFGLGFASALLMVIFVALQMMDVIEREAAYAILVPMDRALAMSSVVVVAGAFLRYTLDDARLAYGYLAAGLGATAVCLAIALWQWPGYPSDFAGVSFHA
;
A
#
# COMPACT_ATOMS: atom_id res chain seq x y z
N MET A 1 10.87 -9.74 33.08
CA MET A 1 11.58 -9.11 31.94
C MET A 1 11.49 -9.96 30.65
N SER A 2 11.46 -11.30 30.74
CA SER A 2 11.29 -12.18 29.57
C SER A 2 9.97 -11.95 28.82
N GLU A 3 8.86 -11.83 29.52
CA GLU A 3 7.52 -11.67 28.89
C GLU A 3 7.39 -10.39 28.07
N PHE A 4 8.00 -9.28 28.50
CA PHE A 4 8.00 -8.04 27.73
C PHE A 4 8.86 -8.16 26.46
N PHE A 5 10.02 -8.79 26.53
CA PHE A 5 10.85 -9.07 25.37
C PHE A 5 10.16 -10.04 24.40
N ASP A 6 9.51 -11.08 24.89
CA ASP A 6 8.73 -12.01 24.07
C ASP A 6 7.54 -11.32 23.41
N PHE A 7 6.88 -10.40 24.11
CA PHE A 7 5.83 -9.56 23.51
C PHE A 7 6.37 -8.68 22.38
N ILE A 8 7.50 -7.98 22.61
CA ILE A 8 8.13 -7.14 21.58
C ILE A 8 8.60 -7.96 20.39
N LEU A 9 9.21 -9.13 20.62
CA LEU A 9 9.63 -10.04 19.53
C LEU A 9 8.44 -10.57 18.72
N ARG A 10 7.33 -10.91 19.37
CA ARG A 10 6.08 -11.28 18.66
C ARG A 10 5.55 -10.12 17.85
N LEU A 11 5.54 -8.92 18.40
CA LEU A 11 5.10 -7.70 17.69
C LEU A 11 5.99 -7.44 16.47
N LEU A 12 7.31 -7.52 16.61
CA LEU A 12 8.26 -7.35 15.50
C LEU A 12 8.13 -8.43 14.44
N ASN A 13 7.95 -9.70 14.83
CA ASN A 13 7.68 -10.79 13.89
C ASN A 13 6.39 -10.59 13.10
N GLN A 14 5.38 -9.98 13.72
CA GLN A 14 4.12 -9.65 13.05
C GLN A 14 4.29 -8.52 12.03
N PHE A 15 5.12 -7.52 12.34
CA PHE A 15 5.50 -6.48 11.36
C PHE A 15 6.31 -7.05 10.20
N ALA A 16 7.14 -8.06 10.45
CA ALA A 16 7.93 -8.75 9.43
C ALA A 16 7.14 -9.77 8.59
N GLY A 17 5.84 -9.97 8.87
CA GLY A 17 4.99 -10.88 8.08
C GLY A 17 4.98 -12.33 8.56
N GLY A 18 5.45 -12.58 9.77
CA GLY A 18 5.42 -13.92 10.39
C GLY A 18 3.98 -14.43 10.60
N PRO A 19 3.79 -15.77 10.69
CA PRO A 19 2.49 -16.38 10.97
C PRO A 19 2.00 -15.92 12.33
N GLY A 20 0.83 -15.30 12.35
CA GLY A 20 0.16 -14.83 13.55
C GLY A 20 -1.34 -14.89 13.42
N PRO A 21 -2.10 -14.77 14.52
CA PRO A 21 -3.54 -14.66 14.45
C PRO A 21 -3.97 -13.45 13.63
N ILE A 22 -5.16 -13.54 13.03
CA ILE A 22 -5.70 -12.54 12.09
C ILE A 22 -5.76 -11.14 12.71
N GLU A 23 -6.02 -11.03 14.01
CA GLU A 23 -6.08 -9.76 14.76
C GLU A 23 -4.78 -8.95 14.66
N ASN A 24 -3.65 -9.63 14.55
CA ASN A 24 -2.34 -9.00 14.44
C ASN A 24 -2.15 -8.29 13.08
N ASN A 25 -2.82 -8.76 12.05
CA ASN A 25 -2.83 -8.10 10.75
C ASN A 25 -3.59 -6.76 10.81
N LEU A 26 -4.56 -6.61 11.71
CA LEU A 26 -5.25 -5.35 11.91
C LEU A 26 -4.29 -4.25 12.37
N VAL A 27 -3.39 -4.55 13.31
CA VAL A 27 -2.35 -3.61 13.76
C VAL A 27 -1.35 -3.33 12.64
N ARG A 28 -0.93 -4.38 11.91
CA ARG A 28 0.01 -4.29 10.79
C ARG A 28 -0.48 -3.33 9.70
N PHE A 29 -1.76 -3.38 9.34
CA PHE A 29 -2.33 -2.53 8.30
C PHE A 29 -2.95 -1.25 8.86
N GLY A 30 -3.44 -1.27 10.10
CA GLY A 30 -4.04 -0.11 10.75
C GLY A 30 -3.04 1.01 11.01
N LEU A 31 -1.83 0.69 11.44
CA LEU A 31 -0.79 1.69 11.67
C LEU A 31 -0.39 2.44 10.39
N PRO A 32 -0.08 1.77 9.27
CA PRO A 32 0.12 2.45 7.99
C PRO A 32 -1.10 3.27 7.54
N ALA A 33 -2.33 2.79 7.74
CA ALA A 33 -3.53 3.56 7.40
C ALA A 33 -3.61 4.88 8.16
N ILE A 34 -3.31 4.88 9.47
CA ILE A 34 -3.26 6.12 10.27
C ILE A 34 -2.16 7.05 9.76
N LEU A 35 -0.95 6.53 9.49
CA LEU A 35 0.16 7.34 9.00
C LEU A 35 -0.12 7.95 7.62
N TRP A 36 -0.59 7.15 6.67
CA TRP A 36 -0.98 7.65 5.34
C TRP A 36 -2.14 8.64 5.41
N GLY A 37 -3.13 8.38 6.29
CA GLY A 37 -4.24 9.30 6.54
C GLY A 37 -3.78 10.64 7.09
N ALA A 38 -2.85 10.64 8.05
CA ALA A 38 -2.27 11.88 8.60
C ALA A 38 -1.51 12.68 7.52
N LEU A 39 -0.69 12.00 6.70
CA LEU A 39 0.02 12.63 5.58
C LEU A 39 -0.94 13.19 4.53
N LEU A 40 -2.02 12.48 4.24
CA LEU A 40 -3.07 12.93 3.33
C LEU A 40 -3.75 14.22 3.84
N VAL A 41 -4.09 14.28 5.13
CA VAL A 41 -4.69 15.49 5.73
C VAL A 41 -3.74 16.67 5.64
N VAL A 42 -2.46 16.49 5.94
CA VAL A 42 -1.44 17.54 5.82
C VAL A 42 -1.29 18.02 4.38
N ALA A 43 -1.19 17.08 3.43
CA ALA A 43 -1.07 17.43 2.00
C ALA A 43 -2.31 18.15 1.49
N TRP A 44 -3.51 17.72 1.91
CA TRP A 44 -4.76 18.38 1.55
C TRP A 44 -4.84 19.80 2.09
N SER A 45 -4.45 20.03 3.35
CA SER A 45 -4.41 21.40 3.92
C SER A 45 -3.49 22.31 3.12
N ARG A 46 -2.27 21.81 2.77
CA ARG A 46 -1.33 22.58 1.96
C ARG A 46 -1.83 22.85 0.54
N GLN A 47 -2.49 21.87 -0.09
CA GLN A 47 -3.09 22.07 -1.41
C GLN A 47 -4.14 23.17 -1.41
N ARG A 48 -4.96 23.27 -0.36
CA ARG A 48 -5.96 24.33 -0.23
C ARG A 48 -5.34 25.73 -0.11
N GLU A 49 -4.17 25.82 0.51
CA GLU A 49 -3.48 27.10 0.71
C GLU A 49 -2.70 27.55 -0.53
N GLN A 50 -2.10 26.61 -1.26
CA GLN A 50 -1.12 26.95 -2.31
C GLN A 50 -1.57 26.59 -3.73
N ASP A 51 -2.56 25.73 -3.92
CA ASP A 51 -3.08 25.22 -5.24
C ASP A 51 -2.02 24.90 -6.29
N LEU A 52 -0.85 24.39 -5.86
CA LEU A 52 0.26 24.06 -6.75
C LEU A 52 0.09 22.64 -7.31
N PRO A 53 0.50 22.38 -8.59
CA PRO A 53 0.40 21.06 -9.19
C PRO A 53 1.10 19.95 -8.39
N ARG A 54 2.22 20.27 -7.74
CA ARG A 54 2.97 19.33 -6.89
C ARG A 54 2.18 18.93 -5.63
N GLU A 55 1.45 19.87 -5.04
CA GLU A 55 0.62 19.59 -3.84
C GLU A 55 -0.55 18.65 -4.22
N LYS A 56 -1.12 18.83 -5.42
CA LYS A 56 -2.13 17.90 -5.96
C LYS A 56 -1.55 16.49 -6.12
N LEU A 57 -0.33 16.35 -6.61
CA LEU A 57 0.33 15.05 -6.72
C LEU A 57 0.58 14.42 -5.34
N LEU A 58 0.97 15.19 -4.32
CA LEU A 58 1.12 14.67 -2.96
C LEU A 58 -0.21 14.18 -2.38
N VAL A 59 -1.30 14.92 -2.59
CA VAL A 59 -2.64 14.49 -2.17
C VAL A 59 -3.03 13.18 -2.85
N TRP A 60 -2.82 13.05 -4.15
CA TRP A 60 -3.09 11.80 -4.87
C TRP A 60 -2.19 10.66 -4.40
N GLY A 61 -0.89 10.90 -4.22
CA GLY A 61 0.05 9.89 -3.77
C GLY A 61 -0.29 9.36 -2.37
N PHE A 62 -0.49 10.26 -1.41
CA PHE A 62 -0.88 9.87 -0.05
C PHE A 62 -2.29 9.28 0.00
N GLY A 63 -3.22 9.74 -0.86
CA GLY A 63 -4.55 9.17 -1.00
C GLY A 63 -4.51 7.71 -1.49
N LEU A 64 -3.66 7.39 -2.46
CA LEU A 64 -3.46 6.01 -2.92
C LEU A 64 -2.86 5.12 -1.84
N GLY A 65 -1.86 5.62 -1.09
CA GLY A 65 -1.27 4.90 0.04
C GLY A 65 -2.28 4.64 1.16
N PHE A 66 -3.11 5.64 1.47
CA PHE A 66 -4.20 5.50 2.43
C PHE A 66 -5.25 4.49 1.95
N ALA A 67 -5.65 4.55 0.67
CA ALA A 67 -6.61 3.61 0.10
C ALA A 67 -6.10 2.16 0.12
N SER A 68 -4.80 1.94 -0.19
CA SER A 68 -4.14 0.64 -0.08
C SER A 68 -4.23 0.11 1.36
N ALA A 69 -3.76 0.87 2.33
CA ALA A 69 -3.77 0.44 3.73
C ALA A 69 -5.19 0.24 4.28
N LEU A 70 -6.13 1.11 3.92
CA LEU A 70 -7.54 0.99 4.31
C LEU A 70 -8.21 -0.24 3.71
N LEU A 71 -7.93 -0.55 2.44
CA LEU A 71 -8.40 -1.76 1.78
C LEU A 71 -8.01 -3.00 2.56
N MET A 72 -6.76 -3.08 3.02
CA MET A 72 -6.26 -4.21 3.81
C MET A 72 -6.87 -4.26 5.21
N VAL A 73 -7.10 -3.11 5.86
CA VAL A 73 -7.80 -3.06 7.16
C VAL A 73 -9.23 -3.58 7.03
N ILE A 74 -9.97 -3.11 6.02
CA ILE A 74 -11.34 -3.57 5.75
C ILE A 74 -11.34 -5.07 5.47
N PHE A 75 -10.40 -5.54 4.66
CA PHE A 75 -10.28 -6.96 4.33
C PHE A 75 -10.05 -7.84 5.57
N VAL A 76 -9.12 -7.45 6.45
CA VAL A 76 -8.86 -8.18 7.70
C VAL A 76 -10.10 -8.16 8.60
N ALA A 77 -10.80 -7.03 8.70
CA ALA A 77 -12.04 -6.93 9.47
C ALA A 77 -13.12 -7.86 8.93
N LEU A 78 -13.31 -7.93 7.60
CA LEU A 78 -14.28 -8.84 6.98
C LEU A 78 -13.90 -10.31 7.15
N GLN A 79 -12.62 -10.65 7.17
CA GLN A 79 -12.15 -12.00 7.50
C GLN A 79 -12.43 -12.36 8.96
N MET A 80 -12.24 -11.43 9.90
CA MET A 80 -12.55 -11.66 11.31
C MET A 80 -14.03 -11.89 11.55
N MET A 81 -14.87 -11.39 10.64
CA MET A 81 -16.34 -11.58 10.70
C MET A 81 -16.82 -12.81 9.90
N ASP A 82 -15.92 -13.62 9.37
CA ASP A 82 -16.21 -14.79 8.51
C ASP A 82 -17.08 -14.45 7.28
N VAL A 83 -17.04 -13.20 6.80
CA VAL A 83 -17.84 -12.74 5.65
C VAL A 83 -17.19 -13.12 4.32
N ILE A 84 -15.86 -13.24 4.29
CA ILE A 84 -15.10 -13.48 3.06
C ILE A 84 -14.18 -14.69 3.23
N GLU A 85 -14.24 -15.61 2.27
CA GLU A 85 -13.29 -16.73 2.20
C GLU A 85 -11.89 -16.22 1.87
N ARG A 86 -10.93 -16.69 2.65
CA ARG A 86 -9.54 -16.22 2.60
C ARG A 86 -8.92 -16.34 1.20
N GLU A 87 -9.09 -17.47 0.54
CA GLU A 87 -8.40 -17.78 -0.72
C GLU A 87 -8.90 -16.94 -1.89
N ALA A 88 -10.22 -16.79 -2.06
CA ALA A 88 -10.80 -16.00 -3.15
C ALA A 88 -10.45 -14.51 -3.04
N ALA A 89 -10.41 -13.99 -1.82
CA ALA A 89 -10.12 -12.60 -1.57
C ALA A 89 -8.63 -12.27 -1.78
N TYR A 90 -7.71 -13.18 -1.41
CA TYR A 90 -6.27 -12.97 -1.66
C TYR A 90 -5.96 -12.85 -3.16
N ALA A 91 -6.68 -13.57 -4.02
CA ALA A 91 -6.45 -13.55 -5.45
C ALA A 91 -6.62 -12.15 -6.10
N ILE A 92 -7.50 -11.33 -5.57
CA ILE A 92 -7.81 -10.01 -6.13
C ILE A 92 -7.24 -8.88 -5.26
N LEU A 93 -7.44 -8.98 -3.95
CA LEU A 93 -7.14 -7.87 -3.04
C LEU A 93 -5.64 -7.63 -2.87
N VAL A 94 -4.83 -8.69 -2.87
CA VAL A 94 -3.37 -8.55 -2.74
C VAL A 94 -2.74 -7.88 -3.94
N PRO A 95 -3.01 -8.28 -5.20
CA PRO A 95 -2.54 -7.55 -6.37
C PRO A 95 -3.01 -6.10 -6.40
N MET A 96 -4.26 -5.83 -6.01
CA MET A 96 -4.79 -4.46 -5.93
C MET A 96 -4.09 -3.62 -4.87
N ASP A 97 -3.88 -4.16 -3.67
CA ASP A 97 -3.13 -3.49 -2.60
C ASP A 97 -1.73 -3.13 -3.08
N ARG A 98 -1.00 -4.07 -3.67
CA ARG A 98 0.35 -3.84 -4.21
C ARG A 98 0.35 -2.79 -5.31
N ALA A 99 -0.60 -2.82 -6.23
CA ALA A 99 -0.72 -1.82 -7.28
C ALA A 99 -0.99 -0.42 -6.72
N LEU A 100 -1.88 -0.29 -5.72
CA LEU A 100 -2.15 0.98 -5.05
C LEU A 100 -0.91 1.49 -4.30
N ALA A 101 -0.22 0.62 -3.55
CA ALA A 101 0.99 0.98 -2.82
C ALA A 101 2.11 1.42 -3.77
N MET A 102 2.38 0.67 -4.86
CA MET A 102 3.36 1.04 -5.87
C MET A 102 3.00 2.35 -6.56
N SER A 103 1.73 2.52 -6.95
CA SER A 103 1.24 3.77 -7.54
C SER A 103 1.42 4.96 -6.59
N SER A 104 1.15 4.77 -5.30
CA SER A 104 1.39 5.78 -4.26
C SER A 104 2.84 6.23 -4.25
N VAL A 105 3.79 5.28 -4.18
CA VAL A 105 5.24 5.59 -4.18
C VAL A 105 5.65 6.32 -5.45
N VAL A 106 5.19 5.87 -6.62
CA VAL A 106 5.48 6.51 -7.92
C VAL A 106 4.97 7.95 -7.94
N VAL A 107 3.73 8.19 -7.49
CA VAL A 107 3.13 9.53 -7.49
C VAL A 107 3.82 10.46 -6.50
N VAL A 108 4.14 9.98 -5.29
CA VAL A 108 4.87 10.76 -4.28
C VAL A 108 6.28 11.09 -4.80
N ALA A 109 7.00 10.13 -5.36
CA ALA A 109 8.32 10.38 -5.97
C ALA A 109 8.23 11.37 -7.14
N GLY A 110 7.20 11.26 -7.99
CA GLY A 110 6.93 12.23 -9.05
C GLY A 110 6.67 13.64 -8.53
N ALA A 111 5.98 13.78 -7.40
CA ALA A 111 5.79 15.07 -6.74
C ALA A 111 7.11 15.67 -6.25
N PHE A 112 8.00 14.85 -5.67
CA PHE A 112 9.35 15.28 -5.27
C PHE A 112 10.23 15.62 -6.47
N LEU A 113 10.18 14.85 -7.55
CA LEU A 113 10.87 15.20 -8.79
C LEU A 113 10.38 16.55 -9.35
N ARG A 114 9.06 16.80 -9.28
CA ARG A 114 8.50 18.08 -9.69
C ARG A 114 8.91 19.24 -8.77
N TYR A 115 9.27 18.95 -7.53
CA TYR A 115 9.80 19.93 -6.60
C TYR A 115 11.28 20.28 -6.87
N THR A 116 12.09 19.27 -7.22
CA THR A 116 13.55 19.40 -7.35
C THR A 116 13.98 19.77 -8.78
N LEU A 117 13.20 19.37 -9.79
CA LEU A 117 13.49 19.61 -11.19
C LEU A 117 12.52 20.65 -11.75
N ASP A 118 13.06 21.70 -12.38
CA ASP A 118 12.22 22.69 -13.08
C ASP A 118 11.57 22.13 -14.36
N ASP A 119 12.02 20.95 -14.81
CA ASP A 119 11.49 20.29 -16.00
C ASP A 119 10.26 19.44 -15.67
N ALA A 120 9.08 19.99 -16.02
CA ALA A 120 7.80 19.28 -15.86
C ALA A 120 7.74 18.00 -16.72
N ARG A 121 8.40 17.96 -17.88
CA ARG A 121 8.32 16.83 -18.82
C ARG A 121 8.96 15.59 -18.23
N LEU A 122 10.10 15.74 -17.56
CA LEU A 122 10.78 14.63 -16.89
C LEU A 122 9.91 14.05 -15.75
N ALA A 123 9.31 14.91 -14.92
CA ALA A 123 8.47 14.46 -13.83
C ALA A 123 7.21 13.72 -14.35
N TYR A 124 6.53 14.24 -15.37
CA TYR A 124 5.37 13.57 -15.95
C TYR A 124 5.75 12.33 -16.76
N GLY A 125 6.92 12.32 -17.43
CA GLY A 125 7.47 11.13 -18.08
C GLY A 125 7.72 10.01 -17.09
N TYR A 126 8.32 10.31 -15.94
CA TYR A 126 8.50 9.38 -14.84
C TYR A 126 7.16 8.82 -14.31
N LEU A 127 6.17 9.70 -14.08
CA LEU A 127 4.83 9.29 -13.64
C LEU A 127 4.18 8.35 -14.63
N ALA A 128 4.19 8.70 -15.92
CA ALA A 128 3.59 7.87 -16.98
C ALA A 128 4.27 6.49 -17.07
N ALA A 129 5.60 6.45 -17.04
CA ALA A 129 6.37 5.20 -17.08
C ALA A 129 6.11 4.34 -15.82
N GLY A 130 6.16 4.94 -14.63
CA GLY A 130 5.97 4.23 -13.38
C GLY A 130 4.54 3.69 -13.19
N LEU A 131 3.53 4.50 -13.48
CA LEU A 131 2.13 4.07 -13.42
C LEU A 131 1.82 3.04 -14.52
N GLY A 132 2.39 3.20 -15.72
CA GLY A 132 2.28 2.22 -16.80
C GLY A 132 2.89 0.88 -16.40
N ALA A 133 4.09 0.87 -15.83
CA ALA A 133 4.73 -0.34 -15.31
C ALA A 133 3.88 -1.00 -14.21
N THR A 134 3.34 -0.22 -13.27
CA THR A 134 2.45 -0.73 -12.22
C THR A 134 1.20 -1.38 -12.81
N ALA A 135 0.57 -0.75 -13.82
CA ALA A 135 -0.61 -1.29 -14.49
C ALA A 135 -0.30 -2.62 -15.22
N VAL A 136 0.85 -2.71 -15.89
CA VAL A 136 1.31 -3.95 -16.54
C VAL A 136 1.56 -5.05 -15.50
N CYS A 137 2.24 -4.73 -14.40
CA CYS A 137 2.45 -5.69 -13.31
C CYS A 137 1.14 -6.20 -12.71
N LEU A 138 0.16 -5.30 -12.50
CA LEU A 138 -1.17 -5.67 -12.03
C LEU A 138 -1.89 -6.60 -13.01
N ALA A 139 -1.87 -6.25 -14.31
CA ALA A 139 -2.50 -7.06 -15.34
C ALA A 139 -1.89 -8.47 -15.42
N ILE A 140 -0.55 -8.58 -15.35
CA ILE A 140 0.14 -9.86 -15.31
C ILE A 140 -0.24 -10.64 -14.04
N ALA A 141 -0.24 -9.99 -12.88
CA ALA A 141 -0.60 -10.62 -11.62
C ALA A 141 -2.03 -11.18 -11.65
N LEU A 142 -3.00 -10.41 -12.12
CA LEU A 142 -4.39 -10.85 -12.22
C LEU A 142 -4.58 -11.96 -13.26
N TRP A 143 -3.79 -11.95 -14.35
CA TRP A 143 -3.87 -13.01 -15.37
C TRP A 143 -3.27 -14.32 -14.89
N GLN A 144 -2.16 -14.26 -14.18
CA GLN A 144 -1.43 -15.45 -13.74
C GLN A 144 -1.99 -16.05 -12.45
N TRP A 145 -2.74 -15.29 -11.67
CA TRP A 145 -3.18 -15.70 -10.34
C TRP A 145 -3.98 -17.02 -10.30
N PRO A 146 -4.89 -17.31 -11.25
CA PRO A 146 -5.60 -18.59 -11.24
C PRO A 146 -4.70 -19.84 -11.39
N GLY A 147 -3.47 -19.68 -11.89
CA GLY A 147 -2.48 -20.74 -12.07
C GLY A 147 -1.36 -20.76 -11.03
N TYR A 148 -1.33 -19.80 -10.10
CA TYR A 148 -0.27 -19.74 -9.09
C TYR A 148 -0.55 -20.74 -7.96
N PRO A 149 0.38 -21.65 -7.66
CA PRO A 149 0.33 -22.46 -6.45
C PRO A 149 0.43 -21.54 -5.21
N SER A 150 -0.19 -21.99 -4.12
CA SER A 150 -0.21 -21.31 -2.81
C SER A 150 1.18 -20.85 -2.33
N ASP A 151 2.23 -21.49 -2.78
CA ASP A 151 3.63 -21.22 -2.45
C ASP A 151 4.15 -19.90 -3.00
N PHE A 152 3.63 -19.43 -4.14
CA PHE A 152 4.04 -18.14 -4.69
C PHE A 152 3.40 -16.96 -3.94
N ALA A 153 2.21 -17.12 -3.45
CA ALA A 153 1.60 -16.14 -2.56
C ALA A 153 2.44 -15.97 -1.27
N GLY A 154 3.03 -17.06 -0.77
CA GLY A 154 3.99 -17.03 0.33
C GLY A 154 5.24 -16.23 -0.01
N VAL A 155 5.87 -16.49 -1.15
CA VAL A 155 7.14 -15.85 -1.56
C VAL A 155 6.93 -14.37 -1.90
N SER A 156 5.85 -13.99 -2.59
CA SER A 156 5.57 -12.58 -2.90
C SER A 156 5.17 -11.73 -1.69
N PHE A 157 4.79 -12.37 -0.58
CA PHE A 157 4.54 -11.71 0.70
C PHE A 157 5.80 -11.48 1.52
N HIS A 158 6.86 -12.25 1.27
CA HIS A 158 8.11 -12.21 2.02
C HIS A 158 9.25 -11.49 1.26
N ALA A 159 9.05 -11.15 0.01
CA ALA A 159 9.95 -10.33 -0.79
C ALA A 159 9.54 -8.87 -0.81
#